data_9eadf9c74d197b1919248a4d282e87fc
#
_entry.id   9eadf9c74d197b1919248a4d282e87fc
#
_cell.length_a   1.000
_cell.length_b   1.000
_cell.length_c   1.000
_cell.angle_alpha   90.00
_cell.angle_beta   90.00
_cell.angle_gamma   90.00
#
_symmetry.space_group_name_H-M   'P 1'
#
loop_
_entity.id
_entity.type
_entity.pdbx_description
1 polymer ?
#
loop_
_entity_poly.entity_id
_entity_poly.type
_entity_poly.pdbx_seq_one_letter_code
_entity_poly.pdbx_strand_id
1 'polypeptide(L)'
;EPGGIHNPNSDRRLKENIIHIGKSSSGLNIYTFEYINKSLGEGTWQGVMSDEIPKVAVIKGDDGYDRVDYSKLDVEFKKVI
;
A
#
# COMPACT_ATOMS: atom_id res chain seq x y z
N GLU A 1 6.51 -13.43 -12.72
CA GLU A 1 6.08 -13.11 -12.49
C GLU A 1 5.84 -12.50 -12.61
N PRO A 2 5.62 -12.91 -12.90
CA PRO A 2 5.45 -12.01 -12.86
C PRO A 2 5.54 -11.24 -12.10
N GLY A 3 5.95 -11.01 -12.19
CA GLY A 3 5.84 -10.24 -11.58
C GLY A 3 5.61 -9.74 -10.56
N GLY A 4 5.75 -9.89 -10.34
CA GLY A 4 5.77 -9.67 -9.24
C GLY A 4 5.58 -8.62 -8.42
N ILE A 5 4.72 -7.99 -8.58
CA ILE A 5 4.56 -7.04 -7.70
C ILE A 5 3.69 -7.41 -6.70
N HIS A 6 3.97 -8.35 -6.03
CA HIS A 6 3.08 -8.91 -5.15
C HIS A 6 3.06 -8.23 -3.82
N ASN A 7 4.11 -7.60 -3.42
CA ASN A 7 4.22 -6.97 -2.11
C ASN A 7 4.68 -5.53 -2.29
N PRO A 8 3.78 -4.65 -2.70
CA PRO A 8 4.17 -3.27 -2.95
C PRO A 8 4.53 -2.55 -1.66
N ASN A 9 5.31 -1.50 -1.80
CA ASN A 9 5.64 -0.65 -0.69
C ASN A 9 4.37 0.02 -0.19
N SER A 10 4.11 -0.05 1.09
CA SER A 10 2.95 0.59 1.70
C SER A 10 3.28 1.29 3.00
N ASP A 11 4.55 1.61 3.18
CA ASP A 11 4.99 2.41 4.32
C ASP A 11 4.52 3.84 4.13
N ARG A 12 3.88 4.40 5.13
CA ARG A 12 3.35 5.76 5.09
C ARG A 12 4.44 6.77 4.75
N ARG A 13 5.67 6.53 5.19
CA ARG A 13 6.78 7.46 4.97
C ARG A 13 7.17 7.62 3.51
N LEU A 14 6.74 6.69 2.65
CA LEU A 14 7.06 6.73 1.23
C LEU A 14 5.98 7.42 0.40
N LYS A 15 4.93 7.91 1.04
CA LYS A 15 3.73 8.40 0.35
C LYS A 15 3.45 9.85 0.65
N GLU A 16 2.76 10.50 -0.30
CA GLU A 16 2.29 11.87 -0.14
C GLU A 16 0.90 11.99 -0.76
N ASN A 17 0.24 13.12 -0.53
CA ASN A 17 -1.12 13.36 -1.02
C ASN A 17 -2.06 12.24 -0.62
N ILE A 18 -1.97 11.85 0.65
CA ILE A 18 -2.73 10.74 1.21
C ILE A 18 -4.15 11.17 1.51
N ILE A 19 -5.12 10.52 0.88
CA ILE A 19 -6.54 10.86 1.05
C ILE A 19 -7.29 9.60 1.46
N HIS A 20 -7.99 9.66 2.60
CA HIS A 20 -8.81 8.56 3.06
C HIS A 20 -10.09 8.51 2.23
N ILE A 21 -10.40 7.38 1.61
CA ILE A 21 -11.55 7.27 0.72
C ILE A 21 -12.63 6.30 1.21
N GLY A 22 -12.38 5.55 2.27
CA GLY A 22 -13.39 4.64 2.79
C GLY A 22 -12.75 3.53 3.62
N LYS A 23 -13.55 2.49 3.86
CA LYS A 23 -13.10 1.32 4.62
C LYS A 23 -13.50 0.05 3.89
N SER A 24 -12.69 -0.98 4.06
CA SER A 24 -13.01 -2.31 3.54
C SER A 24 -14.07 -2.98 4.41
N SER A 25 -14.56 -4.13 3.97
CA SER A 25 -15.55 -4.88 4.74
C SER A 25 -15.02 -5.27 6.11
N SER A 26 -13.74 -5.52 6.24
CA SER A 26 -13.15 -5.87 7.54
C SER A 26 -12.80 -4.63 8.38
N GLY A 27 -13.02 -3.43 7.86
CA GLY A 27 -12.79 -2.20 8.60
C GLY A 27 -11.44 -1.56 8.38
N LEU A 28 -10.67 -2.00 7.41
CA LEU A 28 -9.37 -1.40 7.11
C LEU A 28 -9.56 -0.10 6.33
N ASN A 29 -8.80 0.92 6.69
CA ASN A 29 -8.85 2.19 5.99
C ASN A 29 -8.27 2.04 4.59
N ILE A 30 -8.96 2.62 3.61
CA ILE A 30 -8.51 2.63 2.23
C ILE A 30 -8.16 4.06 1.86
N TYR A 31 -7.02 4.22 1.20
CA TYR A 31 -6.51 5.55 0.82
C TYR A 31 -6.17 5.59 -0.65
N THR A 32 -6.18 6.80 -1.21
CA THR A 32 -5.43 7.07 -2.43
C THR A 32 -4.19 7.86 -2.02
N PHE A 33 -3.12 7.71 -2.78
CA PHE A 33 -1.85 8.34 -2.45
C PHE A 33 -0.92 8.34 -3.67
N GLU A 34 0.15 9.10 -3.58
CA GLU A 34 1.21 9.08 -4.57
C GLU A 34 2.50 8.71 -3.87
N TYR A 35 3.39 8.05 -4.58
CA TYR A 35 4.72 7.78 -4.05
C TYR A 35 5.58 9.03 -4.22
N ILE A 36 6.31 9.39 -3.16
CA ILE A 36 7.23 10.52 -3.22
C ILE A 36 8.34 10.21 -4.23
N ASN A 37 8.89 8.99 -4.18
CA ASN A 37 9.86 8.53 -5.16
C ASN A 37 9.09 7.90 -6.31
N LYS A 38 9.07 8.57 -7.45
CA LYS A 38 8.27 8.13 -8.60
C LYS A 38 8.76 6.83 -9.21
N SER A 39 9.99 6.40 -8.90
CA SER A 39 10.44 5.10 -9.38
C SER A 39 9.70 3.95 -8.73
N LEU A 40 8.99 4.18 -7.62
CA LEU A 40 8.16 3.15 -6.99
C LEU A 40 6.82 3.01 -7.69
N GLY A 41 6.40 4.01 -8.44
CA GLY A 41 5.15 3.99 -9.20
C GLY A 41 4.68 5.41 -9.42
N GLU A 42 4.40 5.76 -10.67
CA GLU A 42 3.91 7.09 -10.99
C GLU A 42 2.40 7.13 -10.94
N GLY A 43 1.84 8.30 -10.67
CA GLY A 43 0.41 8.50 -10.64
C GLY A 43 -0.18 8.25 -9.25
N THR A 44 -1.49 8.11 -9.22
CA THR A 44 -2.22 7.94 -7.97
C THR A 44 -2.62 6.48 -7.80
N TRP A 45 -2.39 5.96 -6.61
CA TRP A 45 -2.61 4.54 -6.28
C TRP A 45 -3.63 4.42 -5.15
N GLN A 46 -4.27 3.26 -5.07
CA GLN A 46 -5.16 2.92 -3.98
C GLN A 46 -4.52 1.83 -3.13
N GLY A 47 -4.62 1.93 -1.83
CA GLY A 47 -4.12 0.91 -0.94
C GLY A 47 -4.27 1.28 0.52
N VAL A 48 -3.52 0.57 1.36
CA VAL A 48 -3.53 0.74 2.81
C VAL A 48 -2.24 1.37 3.30
N MET A 49 -2.19 1.69 4.59
CA MET A 49 -0.96 2.10 5.27
C MET A 49 -0.49 0.95 6.14
N SER A 50 0.78 0.61 6.07
CA SER A 50 1.30 -0.57 6.78
C SER A 50 1.12 -0.50 8.29
N ASP A 51 1.00 0.71 8.85
CA ASP A 51 0.86 0.89 10.29
C ASP A 51 -0.60 0.74 10.77
N GLU A 52 -1.53 0.44 9.86
CA GLU A 52 -2.95 0.31 10.19
C GLU A 52 -3.54 -1.04 9.87
N ILE A 53 -2.73 -2.03 9.56
CA ILE A 53 -3.22 -3.34 9.12
C ILE A 53 -2.65 -4.45 10.00
N PRO A 54 -3.21 -5.67 9.93
CA PRO A 54 -2.68 -6.79 10.71
C PRO A 54 -1.20 -7.04 10.38
N LYS A 55 -0.42 -7.29 11.40
CA LYS A 55 1.03 -7.48 11.22
C LYS A 55 1.37 -8.65 10.34
N VAL A 56 0.50 -9.64 10.26
CA VAL A 56 0.73 -10.82 9.41
C VAL A 56 0.83 -10.42 7.94
N ALA A 57 0.25 -9.29 7.55
CA ALA A 57 0.31 -8.81 6.18
C ALA A 57 1.48 -7.84 5.93
N VAL A 58 2.25 -7.49 6.95
CA VAL A 58 3.35 -6.54 6.82
C VAL A 58 4.66 -7.30 6.63
N ILE A 59 5.43 -6.93 5.61
CA ILE A 59 6.72 -7.52 5.33
C ILE A 59 7.75 -6.40 5.41
N LYS A 60 8.77 -6.59 6.26
CA LYS A 60 9.81 -5.60 6.42
C LYS A 60 10.78 -5.72 5.23
N GLY A 61 10.97 -4.64 4.51
CA GLY A 61 11.92 -4.62 3.40
C GLY A 61 13.35 -4.44 3.88
N ASP A 62 14.30 -4.82 3.03
CA ASP A 62 15.72 -4.69 3.36
C ASP A 62 16.12 -3.23 3.51
N ASP A 63 15.37 -2.33 2.90
CA ASP A 63 15.62 -0.90 2.97
C ASP A 63 15.03 -0.24 4.22
N GLY A 64 14.42 -1.03 5.09
CA GLY A 64 13.82 -0.52 6.32
C GLY A 64 12.39 -0.02 6.17
N TYR A 65 11.83 -0.10 4.97
CA TYR A 65 10.47 0.34 4.73
C TYR A 65 9.53 -0.87 4.62
N ASP A 66 8.28 -0.68 5.04
CA ASP A 66 7.31 -1.77 5.06
C ASP A 66 6.73 -2.03 3.69
N ARG A 67 6.58 -3.31 3.37
CA ARG A 67 5.80 -3.77 2.22
C ARG A 67 4.55 -4.45 2.75
N VAL A 68 3.56 -4.62 1.91
CA VAL A 68 2.30 -5.24 2.32
C VAL A 68 1.95 -6.39 1.38
N ASP A 69 1.59 -7.52 1.97
CA ASP A 69 1.09 -8.66 1.23
C ASP A 69 -0.43 -8.51 1.13
N TYR A 70 -0.89 -7.93 0.03
CA TYR A 70 -2.31 -7.64 -0.18
C TYR A 70 -3.16 -8.90 -0.32
N SER A 71 -2.54 -10.07 -0.56
CA SER A 71 -3.31 -11.32 -0.62
C SER A 71 -3.93 -11.68 0.73
N LYS A 72 -3.47 -11.04 1.80
CA LYS A 72 -3.98 -11.28 3.15
C LYS A 72 -4.99 -10.23 3.60
N LEU A 73 -5.36 -9.32 2.70
CA LEU A 73 -6.27 -8.21 3.01
C LEU A 73 -7.45 -8.21 2.05
N ASP A 74 -8.52 -7.53 2.46
CA ASP A 74 -9.67 -7.30 1.62
C ASP A 74 -9.66 -5.92 0.98
N VAL A 75 -8.48 -5.41 0.70
CA VAL A 75 -8.27 -4.14 0.00
C VAL A 75 -7.46 -4.43 -1.25
N GLU A 76 -7.89 -3.88 -2.37
CA GLU A 76 -7.17 -4.04 -3.63
C GLU A 76 -6.13 -2.94 -3.79
N PHE A 77 -4.89 -3.31 -4.11
CA PHE A 77 -3.85 -2.35 -4.46
C PHE A 77 -3.92 -2.15 -5.98
N LYS A 78 -4.11 -0.92 -6.40
CA LYS A 78 -4.21 -0.64 -7.83
C LYS A 78 -3.91 0.82 -8.13
N LYS A 79 -3.50 1.07 -9.36
CA LYS A 79 -3.34 2.43 -9.86
C LYS A 79 -4.72 2.95 -10.25
N VAL A 80 -5.06 4.15 -9.82
CA VAL A 80 -6.38 4.74 -10.09
C VAL A 80 -6.33 5.92 -11.04
N ILE A 81 -5.17 6.54 -11.20
CA ILE A 81 -5.00 7.61 -12.17
C ILE A 81 -3.63 7.53 -12.80
#